data_fcd847bf872375147595816a995c6b3a
#
_entry.id   fcd847bf872375147595816a995c6b3a
#
_cell.length_a   1.000
_cell.length_b   1.000
_cell.length_c   1.000
_cell.angle_alpha   90.00
_cell.angle_beta   90.00
_cell.angle_gamma   90.00
#
_symmetry.space_group_name_H-M   'P 1'
#
loop_
_entity.id
_entity.type
_entity.pdbx_description
1 polymer ?
#
loop_
_entity_poly.entity_id
_entity_poly.type
_entity_poly.pdbx_seq_one_letter_code
_entity_poly.pdbx_strand_id
1 'polypeptide(L)'
;GFAFIGFCSDKGVARNKGRTGTALAPDFVRGQMSGLPCTFSQEVKLYDAGDIICDEISLEEGQRELGCAVEEILRRNLFPIVLGGGHETTFGHFQGQHNFLKDKGKTPELGIVNFDAHFDLRPYDMGNSSGTMFRQMADVCKAEGTPYHYFPIGIQQHSNTVSLFKKAEELGVDYVLAKDLQASNLESILERMDQFLYQCDDTYITVCSD
;
A
#
# COMPACT_ATOMS: atom_id res chain seq x y z
N GLY A 1 -5.05 16.47 -10.85
CA GLY A 1 -3.71 16.70 -10.31
C GLY A 1 -3.28 15.62 -9.33
N PHE A 2 -2.00 15.62 -8.96
CA PHE A 2 -1.40 14.63 -8.05
C PHE A 2 -0.81 15.37 -6.85
N ALA A 3 -0.85 14.74 -5.67
CA ALA A 3 -0.23 15.28 -4.47
C ALA A 3 0.71 14.25 -3.85
N PHE A 4 1.97 14.60 -3.73
CA PHE A 4 2.95 13.82 -2.98
C PHE A 4 2.79 14.08 -1.49
N ILE A 5 2.93 13.04 -0.69
CA ILE A 5 3.01 13.13 0.77
C ILE A 5 4.01 12.08 1.27
N GLY A 6 4.90 12.47 2.15
CA GLY A 6 5.88 11.56 2.74
C GLY A 6 5.39 10.95 4.04
N PHE A 7 5.83 9.71 4.30
CA PHE A 7 5.65 9.03 5.58
C PHE A 7 7.02 8.67 6.16
N CYS A 8 7.52 9.52 7.04
CA CYS A 8 8.85 9.42 7.62
C CYS A 8 8.82 8.49 8.86
N SER A 9 8.78 7.18 8.62
CA SER A 9 8.80 6.15 9.66
C SER A 9 9.60 4.93 9.24
N ASP A 10 10.28 4.32 10.20
CA ASP A 10 10.84 2.98 10.09
C ASP A 10 10.45 2.10 11.30
N LYS A 11 9.45 2.56 12.05
CA LYS A 11 8.99 1.88 13.28
C LYS A 11 8.42 0.50 12.99
N GLY A 12 7.68 0.34 11.90
CA GLY A 12 7.16 -0.94 11.47
C GLY A 12 8.26 -1.88 10.97
N VAL A 13 9.25 -1.33 10.26
CA VAL A 13 10.45 -2.06 9.84
C VAL A 13 11.24 -2.56 11.05
N ALA A 14 11.46 -1.69 12.05
CA ALA A 14 12.15 -2.07 13.30
C ALA A 14 11.40 -3.17 14.05
N ARG A 15 10.08 -3.05 14.20
CA ARG A 15 9.22 -4.08 14.82
C ARG A 15 9.29 -5.41 14.06
N ASN A 16 9.41 -5.36 12.74
CA ASN A 16 9.57 -6.54 11.87
C ASN A 16 11.02 -7.07 11.85
N LYS A 17 11.93 -6.49 12.64
CA LYS A 17 13.37 -6.81 12.69
C LYS A 17 14.10 -6.58 11.35
N GLY A 18 13.58 -5.68 10.53
CA GLY A 18 14.19 -5.25 9.27
C GLY A 18 15.27 -4.18 9.48
N ARG A 19 15.90 -3.76 8.41
CA ARG A 19 16.90 -2.68 8.41
C ARG A 19 16.20 -1.32 8.50
N THR A 20 16.49 -0.56 9.53
CA THR A 20 15.99 0.81 9.71
C THR A 20 16.66 1.79 8.74
N GLY A 21 16.12 3.02 8.66
CA GLY A 21 16.58 4.09 7.77
C GLY A 21 15.55 4.45 6.71
N THR A 22 14.46 3.69 6.58
CA THR A 22 13.37 3.97 5.62
C THR A 22 12.64 5.28 5.91
N ALA A 23 12.74 5.82 7.15
CA ALA A 23 12.21 7.14 7.48
C ALA A 23 12.78 8.28 6.60
N LEU A 24 13.96 8.08 6.01
CA LEU A 24 14.59 9.04 5.10
C LEU A 24 14.15 8.89 3.63
N ALA A 25 13.37 7.85 3.32
CA ALA A 25 12.99 7.55 1.95
C ALA A 25 12.21 8.69 1.25
N PRO A 26 11.26 9.40 1.90
CA PRO A 26 10.55 10.49 1.25
C PRO A 26 11.48 11.58 0.72
N ASP A 27 12.43 12.04 1.52
CA ASP A 27 13.44 13.04 1.13
C ASP A 27 14.33 12.54 0.01
N PHE A 28 14.82 11.30 0.12
CA PHE A 28 15.67 10.69 -0.88
C PHE A 28 14.98 10.61 -2.24
N VAL A 29 13.73 10.13 -2.27
CA VAL A 29 12.92 9.99 -3.48
C VAL A 29 12.69 11.37 -4.13
N ARG A 30 12.30 12.39 -3.35
CA ARG A 30 12.13 13.76 -3.85
C ARG A 30 13.43 14.30 -4.47
N GLY A 31 14.56 14.06 -3.80
CA GLY A 31 15.87 14.45 -4.31
C GLY A 31 16.18 13.81 -5.66
N GLN A 32 15.90 12.54 -5.85
CA GLN A 32 16.09 11.85 -7.13
C GLN A 32 15.10 12.36 -8.20
N MET A 33 13.84 12.58 -7.84
CA MET A 33 12.84 13.10 -8.77
C MET A 33 13.14 14.52 -9.25
N SER A 34 13.76 15.35 -8.44
CA SER A 34 14.08 16.75 -8.80
C SER A 34 14.98 16.89 -10.02
N GLY A 35 15.76 15.87 -10.34
CA GLY A 35 16.64 15.82 -11.52
C GLY A 35 15.98 15.25 -12.79
N LEU A 36 14.74 14.77 -12.70
CA LEU A 36 14.06 14.17 -13.85
C LEU A 36 13.44 15.25 -14.76
N PRO A 37 13.52 15.08 -16.09
CA PRO A 37 12.85 15.98 -17.01
C PRO A 37 11.33 15.83 -16.91
N CYS A 38 10.63 16.95 -16.92
CA CYS A 38 9.17 16.98 -16.95
C CYS A 38 8.69 16.73 -18.39
N THR A 39 8.14 15.56 -18.66
CA THR A 39 7.71 15.11 -20.00
C THR A 39 6.20 15.09 -20.18
N PHE A 40 5.44 15.44 -19.16
CA PHE A 40 3.97 15.48 -19.21
C PHE A 40 3.44 16.89 -19.48
N SER A 41 2.16 16.96 -19.87
CA SER A 41 1.48 18.22 -20.21
C SER A 41 1.50 19.24 -19.05
N GLN A 42 1.56 20.53 -19.37
CA GLN A 42 1.43 21.62 -18.39
C GLN A 42 0.06 21.65 -17.66
N GLU A 43 -0.93 20.92 -18.15
CA GLU A 43 -2.22 20.75 -17.48
C GLU A 43 -2.13 19.84 -16.26
N VAL A 44 -1.14 18.93 -16.22
CA VAL A 44 -0.87 18.08 -15.06
C VAL A 44 -0.30 18.94 -13.94
N LYS A 45 -0.97 18.95 -12.81
CA LYS A 45 -0.53 19.70 -11.63
C LYS A 45 0.02 18.71 -10.60
N LEU A 46 1.23 18.97 -10.15
CA LEU A 46 1.89 18.27 -9.06
C LEU A 46 1.93 19.19 -7.84
N TYR A 47 1.56 18.64 -6.71
CA TYR A 47 1.61 19.31 -5.41
C TYR A 47 2.48 18.49 -4.47
N ASP A 48 3.09 19.13 -3.49
CA ASP A 48 3.74 18.50 -2.36
C ASP A 48 2.97 18.88 -1.10
N ALA A 49 2.44 17.88 -0.39
CA ALA A 49 1.67 18.04 0.82
C ALA A 49 2.54 17.96 2.10
N GLY A 50 3.86 17.84 1.94
CA GLY A 50 4.80 17.70 3.06
C GLY A 50 4.90 16.26 3.57
N ASP A 51 5.19 16.12 4.87
CA ASP A 51 5.51 14.83 5.47
C ASP A 51 4.77 14.60 6.79
N ILE A 52 4.42 13.34 7.04
CA ILE A 52 4.05 12.84 8.36
C ILE A 52 5.35 12.35 9.02
N ILE A 53 5.81 13.06 10.02
CA ILE A 53 7.04 12.76 10.75
C ILE A 53 6.70 11.94 12.01
N CYS A 54 7.21 10.72 12.08
CA CYS A 54 6.83 9.77 13.13
C CYS A 54 7.85 9.65 14.27
N ASP A 55 8.78 10.59 14.43
CA ASP A 55 9.86 10.47 15.43
C ASP A 55 9.32 10.32 16.85
N GLU A 56 8.37 11.17 17.24
CA GLU A 56 7.84 11.27 18.60
C GLU A 56 6.45 10.63 18.80
N ILE A 57 5.81 10.16 17.75
CA ILE A 57 4.49 9.53 17.81
C ILE A 57 4.58 8.02 17.57
N SER A 58 3.58 7.26 17.98
CA SER A 58 3.51 5.83 17.69
C SER A 58 3.34 5.55 16.19
N LEU A 59 3.66 4.32 15.75
CA LEU A 59 3.39 3.90 14.38
C LEU A 59 1.90 4.04 14.03
N GLU A 60 1.05 3.60 14.93
CA GLU A 60 -0.40 3.59 14.77
C GLU A 60 -0.97 5.02 14.66
N GLU A 61 -0.38 5.96 15.40
CA GLU A 61 -0.73 7.37 15.31
C GLU A 61 -0.28 7.99 13.99
N GLY A 62 0.96 7.73 13.56
CA GLY A 62 1.45 8.17 12.26
C GLY A 62 0.61 7.61 11.10
N GLN A 63 0.22 6.34 11.16
CA GLN A 63 -0.68 5.73 10.17
C GLN A 63 -2.05 6.43 10.13
N ARG A 64 -2.60 6.79 11.31
CA ARG A 64 -3.86 7.54 11.38
C ARG A 64 -3.72 8.95 10.78
N GLU A 65 -2.63 9.66 11.08
CA GLU A 65 -2.36 10.99 10.52
C GLU A 65 -2.18 10.91 9.00
N LEU A 66 -1.46 9.91 8.50
CA LEU A 66 -1.35 9.67 7.06
C LEU A 66 -2.73 9.41 6.44
N GLY A 67 -3.56 8.60 7.09
CA GLY A 67 -4.93 8.34 6.64
C GLY A 67 -5.76 9.62 6.51
N CYS A 68 -5.73 10.50 7.52
CA CYS A 68 -6.40 11.80 7.46
C CYS A 68 -5.87 12.68 6.32
N ALA A 69 -4.56 12.69 6.09
CA ALA A 69 -3.96 13.48 5.02
C ALA A 69 -4.33 12.94 3.62
N VAL A 70 -4.32 11.61 3.43
CA VAL A 70 -4.76 10.97 2.17
C VAL A 70 -6.23 11.28 1.89
N GLU A 71 -7.09 11.17 2.91
CA GLU A 71 -8.50 11.50 2.79
C GLU A 71 -8.71 12.96 2.36
N GLU A 72 -7.98 13.91 2.97
CA GLU A 72 -8.04 15.33 2.60
C GLU A 72 -7.55 15.60 1.17
N ILE A 73 -6.50 14.90 0.71
CA ILE A 73 -6.02 14.95 -0.67
C ILE A 73 -7.12 14.49 -1.65
N LEU A 74 -7.78 13.37 -1.33
CA LEU A 74 -8.87 12.83 -2.14
C LEU A 74 -10.10 13.77 -2.15
N ARG A 75 -10.44 14.42 -1.02
CA ARG A 75 -11.51 15.42 -0.92
C ARG A 75 -11.25 16.64 -1.82
N ARG A 76 -9.99 16.96 -2.06
CA ARG A 76 -9.58 18.03 -2.99
C ARG A 76 -9.55 17.59 -4.47
N ASN A 77 -10.01 16.38 -4.76
CA ASN A 77 -9.99 15.77 -6.09
C ASN A 77 -8.56 15.68 -6.66
N LEU A 78 -7.61 15.36 -5.78
CA LEU A 78 -6.21 15.08 -6.14
C LEU A 78 -5.92 13.59 -5.94
N PHE A 79 -5.02 13.06 -6.76
CA PHE A 79 -4.54 11.69 -6.63
C PHE A 79 -3.35 11.64 -5.64
N PRO A 80 -3.45 10.93 -4.51
CA PRO A 80 -2.36 10.83 -3.55
C PRO A 80 -1.26 9.92 -4.08
N ILE A 81 0.00 10.38 -3.94
CA ILE A 81 1.21 9.59 -4.15
C ILE A 81 1.97 9.61 -2.83
N VAL A 82 1.90 8.52 -2.09
CA VAL A 82 2.58 8.40 -0.82
C VAL A 82 4.00 7.91 -1.03
N LEU A 83 4.96 8.70 -0.59
CA LEU A 83 6.36 8.33 -0.52
C LEU A 83 6.61 7.72 0.85
N GLY A 84 6.82 6.41 0.87
CA GLY A 84 6.83 5.69 2.11
C GLY A 84 8.15 5.72 2.85
N GLY A 85 8.06 5.47 4.13
CA GLY A 85 9.03 4.85 4.99
C GLY A 85 9.05 3.34 4.74
N GLY A 86 8.79 2.53 5.78
CA GLY A 86 8.56 1.09 5.60
C GLY A 86 7.20 0.79 4.97
N HIS A 87 6.99 -0.46 4.58
CA HIS A 87 5.75 -0.88 3.92
C HIS A 87 4.50 -0.73 4.83
N GLU A 88 4.68 -0.54 6.13
CA GLU A 88 3.62 -0.16 7.08
C GLU A 88 2.85 1.12 6.69
N THR A 89 3.44 1.97 5.85
CA THR A 89 2.80 3.12 5.20
C THR A 89 1.48 2.76 4.54
N THR A 90 1.41 1.59 3.95
CA THR A 90 0.28 1.07 3.19
C THR A 90 -1.00 1.05 4.01
N PHE A 91 -0.93 0.74 5.32
CA PHE A 91 -2.12 0.70 6.16
C PHE A 91 -2.73 2.10 6.37
N GLY A 92 -1.90 3.11 6.59
CA GLY A 92 -2.37 4.50 6.70
C GLY A 92 -3.01 4.99 5.39
N HIS A 93 -2.38 4.70 4.24
CA HIS A 93 -2.96 5.06 2.94
C HIS A 93 -4.32 4.37 2.71
N PHE A 94 -4.39 3.06 2.98
CA PHE A 94 -5.65 2.31 2.90
C PHE A 94 -6.75 2.94 3.77
N GLN A 95 -6.44 3.28 5.04
CA GLN A 95 -7.41 3.89 5.95
C GLN A 95 -7.98 5.19 5.36
N GLY A 96 -7.14 6.05 4.80
CA GLY A 96 -7.59 7.32 4.21
C GLY A 96 -8.50 7.12 3.01
N GLN A 97 -8.15 6.22 2.10
CA GLN A 97 -8.97 5.91 0.94
C GLN A 97 -10.29 5.22 1.32
N HIS A 98 -10.22 4.25 2.23
CA HIS A 98 -11.38 3.53 2.73
C HIS A 98 -12.39 4.46 3.43
N ASN A 99 -11.92 5.35 4.30
CA ASN A 99 -12.76 6.34 4.97
C ASN A 99 -13.39 7.32 3.98
N PHE A 100 -12.62 7.81 3.02
CA PHE A 100 -13.12 8.70 1.98
C PHE A 100 -14.29 8.07 1.17
N LEU A 101 -14.20 6.78 0.85
CA LEU A 101 -15.27 6.07 0.14
C LEU A 101 -16.51 5.92 1.04
N LYS A 102 -16.34 5.59 2.31
CA LYS A 102 -17.44 5.52 3.29
C LYS A 102 -18.16 6.86 3.45
N ASP A 103 -17.42 7.94 3.53
CA ASP A 103 -18.00 9.28 3.65
C ASP A 103 -18.81 9.71 2.43
N LYS A 104 -18.53 9.13 1.26
CA LYS A 104 -19.34 9.27 0.05
C LYS A 104 -20.60 8.39 0.06
N GLY A 105 -20.85 7.66 1.13
CA GLY A 105 -22.00 6.74 1.25
C GLY A 105 -21.85 5.48 0.41
N LYS A 106 -20.64 5.15 -0.02
CA LYS A 106 -20.34 3.91 -0.75
C LYS A 106 -19.95 2.80 0.22
N THR A 107 -20.29 1.56 -0.11
CA THR A 107 -19.57 0.41 0.44
C THR A 107 -18.21 0.36 -0.20
N PRO A 108 -17.09 0.44 0.53
CA PRO A 108 -15.77 0.42 -0.10
C PRO A 108 -15.49 -0.95 -0.74
N GLU A 109 -15.45 -0.98 -2.06
CA GLU A 109 -14.99 -2.13 -2.86
C GLU A 109 -13.60 -1.79 -3.42
N LEU A 110 -12.64 -1.67 -2.49
CA LEU A 110 -11.27 -1.24 -2.78
C LEU A 110 -10.39 -2.44 -3.12
N GLY A 111 -9.92 -2.49 -4.36
CA GLY A 111 -8.92 -3.46 -4.81
C GLY A 111 -7.51 -3.01 -4.44
N ILE A 112 -6.72 -3.91 -3.88
CA ILE A 112 -5.34 -3.66 -3.49
C ILE A 112 -4.42 -4.46 -4.41
N VAL A 113 -3.66 -3.78 -5.26
CA VAL A 113 -2.61 -4.39 -6.09
C VAL A 113 -1.26 -4.08 -5.44
N ASN A 114 -0.52 -5.13 -5.07
CA ASN A 114 0.78 -4.99 -4.39
C ASN A 114 1.90 -5.64 -5.21
N PHE A 115 2.90 -4.87 -5.58
CA PHE A 115 4.14 -5.38 -6.19
C PHE A 115 5.17 -5.61 -5.09
N ASP A 116 5.39 -6.90 -4.75
CA ASP A 116 6.19 -7.28 -3.59
C ASP A 116 6.67 -8.73 -3.68
N ALA A 117 7.80 -9.01 -3.07
CA ALA A 117 8.29 -10.37 -2.83
C ALA A 117 7.52 -11.08 -1.69
N HIS A 118 6.83 -10.34 -0.83
CA HIS A 118 6.20 -10.79 0.41
C HIS A 118 4.68 -10.62 0.38
N PHE A 119 3.98 -11.49 1.14
CA PHE A 119 2.53 -11.35 1.34
C PHE A 119 2.15 -10.28 2.36
N ASP A 120 3.02 -9.99 3.31
CA ASP A 120 2.77 -9.11 4.46
C ASP A 120 1.45 -9.37 5.20
N LEU A 121 1.13 -10.66 5.33
CA LEU A 121 -0.05 -11.22 6.01
C LEU A 121 0.30 -11.80 7.40
N ARG A 122 1.41 -11.34 8.02
CA ARG A 122 1.86 -11.83 9.33
C ARG A 122 0.82 -11.53 10.41
N PRO A 123 0.73 -12.37 11.47
CA PRO A 123 -0.06 -12.03 12.65
C PRO A 123 0.53 -10.79 13.34
N TYR A 124 -0.32 -10.02 14.01
CA TYR A 124 0.09 -8.77 14.68
C TYR A 124 -0.28 -8.74 16.18
N ASP A 125 -0.36 -9.90 16.81
CA ASP A 125 -0.59 -10.04 18.26
C ASP A 125 0.49 -9.32 19.08
N MET A 126 1.69 -9.14 18.50
CA MET A 126 2.82 -8.42 19.10
C MET A 126 2.92 -6.95 18.62
N GLY A 127 1.88 -6.43 17.98
CA GLY A 127 1.81 -5.09 17.41
C GLY A 127 1.98 -5.04 15.90
N ASN A 128 1.57 -3.92 15.33
CA ASN A 128 1.64 -3.65 13.89
C ASN A 128 3.09 -3.51 13.42
N SER A 129 3.37 -3.95 12.19
CA SER A 129 4.72 -3.86 11.60
C SER A 129 4.63 -3.75 10.07
N SER A 130 5.79 -3.64 9.42
CA SER A 130 5.90 -3.64 7.96
C SER A 130 5.54 -4.97 7.28
N GLY A 131 5.20 -6.00 8.03
CA GLY A 131 4.81 -7.32 7.50
C GLY A 131 3.37 -7.71 7.85
N THR A 132 2.54 -6.78 8.36
CA THR A 132 1.22 -7.11 8.93
C THR A 132 0.05 -6.39 8.27
N MET A 133 0.31 -5.40 7.41
CA MET A 133 -0.68 -4.44 6.96
C MET A 133 -1.85 -5.08 6.23
N PHE A 134 -1.59 -5.98 5.30
CA PHE A 134 -2.66 -6.59 4.50
C PHE A 134 -3.56 -7.51 5.33
N ARG A 135 -3.03 -8.11 6.39
CA ARG A 135 -3.85 -8.82 7.37
C ARG A 135 -4.73 -7.86 8.19
N GLN A 136 -4.18 -6.71 8.61
CA GLN A 136 -4.94 -5.68 9.29
C GLN A 136 -6.09 -5.15 8.42
N MET A 137 -5.83 -4.91 7.12
CA MET A 137 -6.85 -4.50 6.16
C MET A 137 -7.95 -5.54 6.01
N ALA A 138 -7.59 -6.83 5.90
CA ALA A 138 -8.55 -7.92 5.85
C ALA A 138 -9.45 -7.97 7.10
N ASP A 139 -8.85 -7.75 8.29
CA ASP A 139 -9.59 -7.75 9.54
C ASP A 139 -10.50 -6.51 9.67
N VAL A 140 -10.09 -5.33 9.17
CA VAL A 140 -10.94 -4.13 9.06
C VAL A 140 -12.13 -4.40 8.13
N CYS A 141 -11.88 -4.89 6.92
CA CYS A 141 -12.95 -5.22 5.97
C CYS A 141 -13.94 -6.23 6.57
N LYS A 142 -13.43 -7.27 7.22
CA LYS A 142 -14.26 -8.26 7.90
C LYS A 142 -15.11 -7.66 9.02
N ALA A 143 -14.53 -6.79 9.84
CA ALA A 143 -15.24 -6.15 10.96
C ALA A 143 -16.35 -5.21 10.47
N GLU A 144 -16.15 -4.58 9.32
CA GLU A 144 -17.11 -3.65 8.72
C GLU A 144 -18.07 -4.33 7.73
N GLY A 145 -17.88 -5.61 7.44
CA GLY A 145 -18.71 -6.35 6.47
C GLY A 145 -18.50 -5.88 5.03
N THR A 146 -17.32 -5.32 4.70
CA THR A 146 -16.94 -4.92 3.36
C THR A 146 -16.09 -6.00 2.68
N PRO A 147 -16.08 -6.09 1.34
CA PRO A 147 -15.21 -7.01 0.62
C PRO A 147 -13.73 -6.72 0.88
N TYR A 148 -12.92 -7.75 0.90
CA TYR A 148 -11.46 -7.64 0.94
C TYR A 148 -10.90 -8.17 -0.38
N HIS A 149 -10.33 -7.29 -1.19
CA HIS A 149 -9.73 -7.61 -2.48
C HIS A 149 -8.23 -7.31 -2.43
N TYR A 150 -7.40 -8.35 -2.54
CA TYR A 150 -5.94 -8.23 -2.50
C TYR A 150 -5.31 -9.09 -3.58
N PHE A 151 -4.47 -8.48 -4.42
CA PHE A 151 -3.78 -9.11 -5.54
C PHE A 151 -2.29 -8.79 -5.52
N PRO A 152 -1.47 -9.56 -4.79
CA PRO A 152 -0.02 -9.40 -4.76
C PRO A 152 0.65 -10.05 -5.98
N ILE A 153 1.60 -9.32 -6.56
CA ILE A 153 2.36 -9.69 -7.75
C ILE A 153 3.85 -9.71 -7.41
N GLY A 154 4.53 -10.79 -7.72
CA GLY A 154 5.97 -10.94 -7.48
C GLY A 154 6.32 -11.80 -6.27
N ILE A 155 5.36 -12.53 -5.71
CA ILE A 155 5.55 -13.33 -4.50
C ILE A 155 6.68 -14.36 -4.69
N GLN A 156 7.68 -14.31 -3.80
CA GLN A 156 8.79 -15.24 -3.78
C GLN A 156 8.52 -16.38 -2.79
N GLN A 157 8.57 -17.63 -3.28
CA GLN A 157 8.28 -18.80 -2.45
C GLN A 157 9.25 -18.97 -1.26
N HIS A 158 10.53 -18.64 -1.45
CA HIS A 158 11.55 -18.77 -0.41
C HIS A 158 11.54 -17.62 0.62
N SER A 159 10.85 -16.51 0.32
CA SER A 159 10.72 -15.34 1.21
C SER A 159 9.45 -15.37 2.06
N ASN A 160 8.58 -16.36 1.84
CA ASN A 160 7.32 -16.50 2.55
C ASN A 160 7.19 -17.86 3.22
N THR A 161 6.75 -17.88 4.46
CA THR A 161 6.51 -19.14 5.19
C THR A 161 5.26 -19.84 4.69
N VAL A 162 5.18 -21.16 4.91
CA VAL A 162 3.98 -21.96 4.58
C VAL A 162 2.71 -21.38 5.24
N SER A 163 2.83 -20.81 6.44
CA SER A 163 1.70 -20.19 7.13
C SER A 163 1.15 -18.96 6.42
N LEU A 164 2.00 -18.19 5.71
CA LEU A 164 1.55 -17.05 4.92
C LEU A 164 0.80 -17.47 3.66
N PHE A 165 1.25 -18.54 2.99
CA PHE A 165 0.51 -19.12 1.87
C PHE A 165 -0.87 -19.63 2.31
N LYS A 166 -0.95 -20.33 3.44
CA LYS A 166 -2.22 -20.77 4.01
C LYS A 166 -3.13 -19.59 4.35
N LYS A 167 -2.55 -18.51 4.90
CA LYS A 167 -3.34 -17.31 5.23
C LYS A 167 -3.87 -16.63 3.96
N ALA A 168 -3.08 -16.56 2.90
CA ALA A 168 -3.53 -16.05 1.61
C ALA A 168 -4.70 -16.89 1.05
N GLU A 169 -4.60 -18.22 1.12
CA GLU A 169 -5.68 -19.14 0.73
C GLU A 169 -6.95 -18.96 1.58
N GLU A 170 -6.82 -18.87 2.91
CA GLU A 170 -7.94 -18.60 3.84
C GLU A 170 -8.68 -17.29 3.54
N LEU A 171 -7.95 -16.28 3.04
CA LEU A 171 -8.48 -14.97 2.69
C LEU A 171 -8.98 -14.90 1.24
N GLY A 172 -8.84 -15.98 0.46
CA GLY A 172 -9.21 -16.00 -0.95
C GLY A 172 -8.33 -15.13 -1.84
N VAL A 173 -7.07 -14.87 -1.42
CA VAL A 173 -6.11 -14.04 -2.15
C VAL A 173 -5.61 -14.77 -3.37
N ASP A 174 -5.85 -14.21 -4.56
CA ASP A 174 -5.17 -14.62 -5.79
C ASP A 174 -3.83 -13.87 -5.93
N TYR A 175 -2.76 -14.55 -6.34
CA TYR A 175 -1.42 -13.98 -6.38
C TYR A 175 -0.58 -14.48 -7.55
N VAL A 176 0.42 -13.71 -7.93
CA VAL A 176 1.39 -14.07 -8.98
C VAL A 176 2.75 -14.32 -8.35
N LEU A 177 3.32 -15.51 -8.59
CA LEU A 177 4.67 -15.82 -8.14
C LEU A 177 5.72 -15.11 -9.01
N ALA A 178 6.82 -14.67 -8.39
CA ALA A 178 7.93 -14.02 -9.10
C ALA A 178 8.49 -14.89 -10.25
N LYS A 179 8.56 -16.21 -10.07
CA LYS A 179 9.03 -17.15 -11.10
C LYS A 179 8.13 -17.21 -12.33
N ASP A 180 6.85 -16.83 -12.17
CA ASP A 180 5.85 -16.87 -13.24
C ASP A 180 5.75 -15.52 -14.00
N LEU A 181 6.45 -14.48 -13.54
CA LEU A 181 6.58 -13.18 -14.22
C LEU A 181 7.55 -13.28 -15.41
N GLN A 182 7.10 -13.93 -16.46
CA GLN A 182 7.85 -14.12 -17.70
C GLN A 182 7.04 -13.56 -18.88
N ALA A 183 7.73 -13.14 -19.93
CA ALA A 183 7.08 -12.62 -21.14
C ALA A 183 6.04 -13.57 -21.73
N SER A 184 6.28 -14.89 -21.64
CA SER A 184 5.35 -15.92 -22.10
C SER A 184 4.03 -15.99 -21.33
N ASN A 185 4.00 -15.49 -20.09
CA ASN A 185 2.85 -15.58 -19.19
C ASN A 185 2.17 -14.23 -18.97
N LEU A 186 2.73 -13.17 -19.53
CA LEU A 186 2.28 -11.78 -19.25
C LEU A 186 0.81 -11.59 -19.63
N GLU A 187 0.36 -12.09 -20.77
CA GLU A 187 -1.03 -11.96 -21.23
C GLU A 187 -2.01 -12.59 -20.20
N SER A 188 -1.72 -13.80 -19.75
CA SER A 188 -2.53 -14.50 -18.76
C SER A 188 -2.54 -13.78 -17.39
N ILE A 189 -1.41 -13.17 -17.00
CA ILE A 189 -1.33 -12.38 -15.75
C ILE A 189 -2.17 -11.11 -15.87
N LEU A 190 -2.10 -10.42 -17.01
CA LEU A 190 -2.92 -9.24 -17.27
C LEU A 190 -4.41 -9.56 -17.28
N GLU A 191 -4.82 -10.69 -17.91
CA GLU A 191 -6.22 -11.15 -17.87
C GLU A 191 -6.70 -11.39 -16.42
N ARG A 192 -5.89 -12.01 -15.57
CA ARG A 192 -6.22 -12.22 -14.15
C ARG A 192 -6.32 -10.90 -13.39
N MET A 193 -5.42 -9.96 -13.67
CA MET A 193 -5.47 -8.62 -13.08
C MET A 193 -6.72 -7.86 -13.53
N ASP A 194 -7.08 -7.93 -14.79
CA ASP A 194 -8.32 -7.31 -15.31
C ASP A 194 -9.56 -7.91 -14.65
N GLN A 195 -9.62 -9.23 -14.48
CA GLN A 195 -10.70 -9.90 -13.76
C GLN A 195 -10.78 -9.47 -12.29
N PHE A 196 -9.63 -9.27 -11.64
CA PHE A 196 -9.54 -8.74 -10.28
C PHE A 196 -10.06 -7.30 -10.22
N LEU A 197 -9.58 -6.43 -11.09
CA LEU A 197 -9.96 -5.01 -11.13
C LEU A 197 -11.45 -4.81 -11.44
N TYR A 198 -12.04 -5.70 -12.24
CA TYR A 198 -13.46 -5.66 -12.56
C TYR A 198 -14.39 -5.87 -11.35
N GLN A 199 -13.88 -6.45 -10.27
CA GLN A 199 -14.61 -6.66 -9.03
C GLN A 199 -14.53 -5.46 -8.08
N CYS A 200 -13.76 -4.43 -8.42
CA CYS A 200 -13.44 -3.31 -7.55
C CYS A 200 -13.94 -1.99 -8.17
N ASP A 201 -14.48 -1.11 -7.35
CA ASP A 201 -14.88 0.25 -7.79
C ASP A 201 -13.69 1.21 -7.83
N ASP A 202 -12.76 1.03 -6.90
CA ASP A 202 -11.55 1.83 -6.74
C ASP A 202 -10.33 0.92 -6.54
N THR A 203 -9.15 1.38 -6.93
CA THR A 203 -7.92 0.59 -6.81
C THR A 203 -6.84 1.35 -6.08
N TYR A 204 -6.21 0.68 -5.13
CA TYR A 204 -5.01 1.10 -4.44
C TYR A 204 -3.81 0.29 -4.96
N ILE A 205 -2.79 1.00 -5.45
CA ILE A 205 -1.55 0.37 -5.92
C ILE A 205 -0.43 0.68 -4.94
N THR A 206 0.29 -0.35 -4.52
CA THR A 206 1.47 -0.20 -3.68
C THR A 206 2.65 -1.00 -4.25
N VAL A 207 3.85 -0.47 -4.04
CA VAL A 207 5.09 -1.09 -4.51
C VAL A 207 6.08 -1.12 -3.35
N CYS A 208 6.52 -2.32 -2.97
CA CYS A 208 7.62 -2.51 -2.06
C CYS A 208 8.92 -2.64 -2.86
N SER A 209 9.97 -1.97 -2.41
CA SER A 209 11.26 -1.95 -3.11
C SER A 209 12.34 -2.75 -2.39
N ASP A 210 11.95 -3.59 -1.40
CA ASP A 210 12.89 -4.43 -0.66
C ASP A 210 13.36 -5.68 -1.42
#